data_8bf54bfdab0f26f61a114e42b6577fbe
#
_entry.id   8bf54bfdab0f26f61a114e42b6577fbe
#
_cell.length_a   1.000
_cell.length_b   1.000
_cell.length_c   1.000
_cell.angle_alpha   90.00
_cell.angle_beta   90.00
_cell.angle_gamma   90.00
#
_symmetry.space_group_name_H-M   'P 1'
#
loop_
_entity.id
_entity.type
_entity.pdbx_description
1 polymer ?
#
loop_
_entity_poly.entity_id
_entity_poly.type
_entity_poly.pdbx_seq_one_letter_code
_entity_poly.pdbx_strand_id
1 'polypeptide(L)'
;MVCFASLFEDVIMHHCPLCHNPESLHYFEDKRREYLQCAQCELVFVNPEQRLDAKAEKAHYDLHENDPNDAGYRTFLSRVADPILERIEPDSTGIDFGCGPGPTLSLMLQEQGHNMSLYDLYYHPNTEVLDRTYDFMTATEVIEHLYHPDQIWQQWLNLVKPGGWIGLMTKMVIDVEAFAKWHYKNDPTHVVFFSRNTFKYLAERDQLKLEFIGNDVILLRKAQ
;
A
#
# COMPACT_ATOMS: atom_id res chain seq x y z
N MET A 1 48.47 -16.25 0.59
CA MET A 1 47.57 -16.21 -0.56
C MET A 1 46.15 -16.30 -0.03
N VAL A 2 45.53 -15.15 0.25
CA VAL A 2 44.19 -15.09 0.86
C VAL A 2 43.24 -14.95 -0.31
N CYS A 3 42.44 -16.00 -0.58
CA CYS A 3 41.34 -15.93 -1.57
C CYS A 3 40.26 -15.00 -1.04
N PHE A 4 40.13 -13.82 -1.66
CA PHE A 4 38.93 -13.03 -1.57
C PHE A 4 37.85 -13.75 -2.40
N ALA A 5 36.95 -14.46 -1.74
CA ALA A 5 35.69 -14.83 -2.34
C ALA A 5 34.90 -13.53 -2.56
N SER A 6 34.82 -13.09 -3.83
CA SER A 6 33.95 -11.98 -4.21
C SER A 6 32.50 -12.47 -4.01
N LEU A 7 31.82 -11.89 -3.05
CA LEU A 7 30.37 -11.96 -2.93
C LEU A 7 29.79 -11.17 -4.15
N PHE A 8 29.66 -11.84 -5.29
CA PHE A 8 28.75 -11.39 -6.32
C PHE A 8 27.37 -11.76 -5.80
N GLU A 9 26.66 -10.80 -5.20
CA GLU A 9 25.23 -10.91 -5.06
C GLU A 9 24.68 -11.07 -6.48
N ASP A 10 23.92 -12.13 -6.71
CA ASP A 10 23.33 -12.40 -8.02
C ASP A 10 22.34 -11.27 -8.36
N VAL A 11 22.77 -10.37 -9.23
CA VAL A 11 21.90 -9.29 -9.74
C VAL A 11 20.88 -9.93 -10.68
N ILE A 12 19.65 -9.97 -10.23
CA ILE A 12 18.53 -10.51 -11.01
C ILE A 12 17.95 -9.33 -11.82
N MET A 13 17.82 -9.53 -13.14
CA MET A 13 17.33 -8.50 -14.07
C MET A 13 15.79 -8.40 -14.06
N HIS A 14 15.20 -8.14 -12.90
CA HIS A 14 13.79 -7.79 -12.80
C HIS A 14 13.63 -6.30 -12.47
N HIS A 15 12.96 -5.58 -13.36
CA HIS A 15 12.64 -4.18 -13.12
C HIS A 15 11.73 -4.03 -11.90
N CYS A 16 12.07 -3.09 -11.02
CA CYS A 16 11.23 -2.75 -9.88
C CYS A 16 9.84 -2.26 -10.35
N PRO A 17 8.73 -2.82 -9.85
CA PRO A 17 7.40 -2.41 -10.28
C PRO A 17 7.00 -1.00 -9.79
N LEU A 18 7.80 -0.38 -8.90
CA LEU A 18 7.51 0.94 -8.32
C LEU A 18 8.39 2.07 -8.88
N CYS A 19 9.69 1.86 -9.01
CA CYS A 19 10.61 2.92 -9.45
C CYS A 19 11.31 2.62 -10.79
N HIS A 20 11.02 1.45 -11.38
CA HIS A 20 11.56 0.97 -12.66
C HIS A 20 13.09 0.76 -12.70
N ASN A 21 13.76 0.83 -11.54
CA ASN A 21 15.18 0.47 -11.48
C ASN A 21 15.36 -0.96 -12.02
N PRO A 22 16.33 -1.19 -12.95
CA PRO A 22 16.55 -2.50 -13.53
C PRO A 22 17.24 -3.49 -12.59
N GLU A 23 17.84 -3.01 -11.50
CA GLU A 23 18.60 -3.82 -10.57
C GLU A 23 17.75 -4.22 -9.37
N SER A 24 17.57 -5.52 -9.21
CA SER A 24 16.96 -6.13 -8.05
C SER A 24 17.86 -7.24 -7.51
N LEU A 25 17.88 -7.38 -6.21
CA LEU A 25 18.68 -8.37 -5.51
C LEU A 25 17.75 -9.45 -4.94
N HIS A 26 18.25 -10.68 -4.85
CA HIS A 26 17.55 -11.72 -4.11
C HIS A 26 17.40 -11.26 -2.65
N TYR A 27 16.18 -11.27 -2.13
CA TYR A 27 15.87 -10.85 -0.76
C TYR A 27 15.60 -12.04 0.15
N PHE A 28 14.69 -12.93 -0.28
CA PHE A 28 14.29 -14.11 0.48
C PHE A 28 13.61 -15.12 -0.45
N GLU A 29 13.69 -16.40 -0.10
CA GLU A 29 12.93 -17.46 -0.77
C GLU A 29 12.31 -18.39 0.27
N ASP A 30 11.07 -18.78 0.08
CA ASP A 30 10.40 -19.85 0.81
C ASP A 30 9.94 -20.98 -0.13
N LYS A 31 9.22 -21.96 0.40
CA LYS A 31 8.75 -23.10 -0.40
C LYS A 31 7.74 -22.73 -1.51
N ARG A 32 7.25 -21.49 -1.51
CA ARG A 32 6.17 -21.04 -2.39
C ARG A 32 6.62 -19.97 -3.37
N ARG A 33 7.41 -19.00 -2.91
CA ARG A 33 7.73 -17.80 -3.67
C ARG A 33 9.15 -17.31 -3.40
N GLU A 34 9.74 -16.72 -4.42
CA GLU A 34 10.94 -15.93 -4.36
C GLU A 34 10.56 -14.45 -4.21
N TYR A 35 11.33 -13.74 -3.40
CA TYR A 35 11.17 -12.31 -3.12
C TYR A 35 12.44 -11.58 -3.50
N LEU A 36 12.28 -10.50 -4.25
CA LEU A 36 13.34 -9.63 -4.73
C LEU A 36 13.26 -8.28 -4.02
N GLN A 37 14.39 -7.60 -3.86
CA GLN A 37 14.44 -6.24 -3.34
C GLN A 37 15.06 -5.30 -4.36
N CYS A 38 14.41 -4.17 -4.61
CA CYS A 38 14.93 -3.12 -5.47
C CYS A 38 16.15 -2.47 -4.83
N ALA A 39 17.26 -2.37 -5.57
CA ALA A 39 18.49 -1.73 -5.10
C ALA A 39 18.34 -0.21 -4.85
N GLN A 40 17.33 0.45 -5.44
CA GLN A 40 17.13 1.90 -5.32
C GLN A 40 16.08 2.29 -4.27
N CYS A 41 14.86 1.75 -4.34
CA CYS A 41 13.76 2.17 -3.47
C CYS A 41 13.49 1.17 -2.32
N GLU A 42 14.23 0.08 -2.26
CA GLU A 42 14.12 -0.99 -1.25
C GLU A 42 12.73 -1.65 -1.18
N LEU A 43 11.89 -1.50 -2.22
CA LEU A 43 10.66 -2.27 -2.31
C LEU A 43 11.00 -3.76 -2.40
N VAL A 44 10.39 -4.56 -1.54
CA VAL A 44 10.43 -6.01 -1.68
C VAL A 44 9.22 -6.46 -2.49
N PHE A 45 9.41 -7.35 -3.46
CA PHE A 45 8.33 -7.81 -4.31
C PHE A 45 8.49 -9.27 -4.73
N VAL A 46 7.36 -9.92 -4.95
CA VAL A 46 7.31 -11.31 -5.43
C VAL A 46 7.79 -11.37 -6.88
N ASN A 47 8.59 -12.37 -7.21
CA ASN A 47 8.95 -12.66 -8.59
C ASN A 47 7.69 -12.64 -9.47
N PRO A 48 7.63 -11.80 -10.52
CA PRO A 48 6.43 -11.61 -11.34
C PRO A 48 5.83 -12.89 -11.90
N GLU A 49 6.64 -13.91 -12.19
CA GLU A 49 6.19 -15.20 -12.72
C GLU A 49 5.43 -16.06 -11.70
N GLN A 50 5.50 -15.70 -10.40
CA GLN A 50 4.90 -16.44 -9.30
C GLN A 50 3.66 -15.76 -8.71
N ARG A 51 3.16 -14.70 -9.36
CA ARG A 51 1.95 -13.99 -8.96
C ARG A 51 0.70 -14.75 -9.39
N LEU A 52 -0.40 -14.54 -8.68
CA LEU A 52 -1.70 -15.10 -9.06
C LEU A 52 -2.21 -14.46 -10.36
N ASP A 53 -3.05 -15.17 -11.09
CA ASP A 53 -3.87 -14.53 -12.11
C ASP A 53 -5.07 -13.79 -11.48
N ALA A 54 -5.69 -12.89 -12.24
CA ALA A 54 -6.79 -12.05 -11.74
C ALA A 54 -8.01 -12.85 -11.25
N LYS A 55 -8.24 -14.06 -11.76
CA LYS A 55 -9.35 -14.90 -11.31
C LYS A 55 -9.08 -15.54 -9.95
N ALA A 56 -7.85 -16.02 -9.73
CA ALA A 56 -7.44 -16.59 -8.46
C ALA A 56 -7.34 -15.51 -7.38
N GLU A 57 -6.86 -14.33 -7.74
CA GLU A 57 -6.81 -13.15 -6.87
C GLU A 57 -8.22 -12.76 -6.39
N LYS A 58 -9.17 -12.57 -7.33
CA LYS A 58 -10.56 -12.24 -6.96
C LYS A 58 -11.20 -13.30 -6.07
N ALA A 59 -10.98 -14.58 -6.35
CA ALA A 59 -11.51 -15.66 -5.53
C ALA A 59 -10.97 -15.63 -4.10
N HIS A 60 -9.75 -15.09 -3.90
CA HIS A 60 -9.18 -14.91 -2.57
C HIS A 60 -9.84 -13.73 -1.84
N TYR A 61 -10.08 -12.61 -2.53
CA TYR A 61 -10.79 -11.45 -1.96
C TYR A 61 -12.24 -11.76 -1.56
N ASP A 62 -12.93 -12.61 -2.30
CA ASP A 62 -14.30 -13.01 -1.99
C ASP A 62 -14.42 -13.79 -0.65
N LEU A 63 -13.30 -14.16 -0.02
CA LEU A 63 -13.26 -14.77 1.31
C LEU A 63 -13.28 -13.75 2.47
N HIS A 64 -13.09 -12.46 2.18
CA HIS A 64 -13.07 -11.41 3.21
C HIS A 64 -14.50 -10.96 3.55
N GLU A 65 -14.81 -11.01 4.83
CA GLU A 65 -16.05 -10.48 5.39
C GLU A 65 -15.73 -9.22 6.19
N ASN A 66 -16.27 -8.07 5.76
CA ASN A 66 -16.11 -6.80 6.44
C ASN A 66 -17.47 -6.35 6.98
N ASP A 67 -17.75 -6.61 8.25
CA ASP A 67 -18.99 -6.12 8.91
C ASP A 67 -18.74 -4.71 9.47
N PRO A 68 -19.49 -3.69 9.00
CA PRO A 68 -19.38 -2.32 9.51
C PRO A 68 -19.73 -2.18 11.02
N ASN A 69 -20.41 -3.14 11.59
CA ASN A 69 -20.78 -3.16 13.00
C ASN A 69 -19.77 -3.92 13.88
N ASP A 70 -18.78 -4.57 13.30
CA ASP A 70 -17.72 -5.24 14.07
C ASP A 70 -16.84 -4.20 14.79
N ALA A 71 -16.93 -4.19 16.12
CA ALA A 71 -16.20 -3.28 16.97
C ALA A 71 -14.68 -3.49 16.89
N GLY A 72 -14.22 -4.73 16.68
CA GLY A 72 -12.81 -5.07 16.51
C GLY A 72 -12.27 -4.51 15.20
N TYR A 73 -13.03 -4.66 14.11
CA TYR A 73 -12.66 -4.12 12.81
C TYR A 73 -12.65 -2.58 12.81
N ARG A 74 -13.65 -1.94 13.44
CA ARG A 74 -13.65 -0.47 13.62
C ARG A 74 -12.45 0.00 14.45
N THR A 75 -12.09 -0.73 15.51
CA THR A 75 -10.87 -0.42 16.30
C THR A 75 -9.59 -0.60 15.46
N PHE A 76 -9.54 -1.58 14.57
CA PHE A 76 -8.42 -1.73 13.64
C PHE A 76 -8.32 -0.54 12.68
N LEU A 77 -9.45 -0.10 12.11
CA LEU A 77 -9.50 1.02 11.16
C LEU A 77 -9.30 2.39 11.83
N SER A 78 -9.62 2.54 13.12
CA SER A 78 -9.39 3.80 13.85
C SER A 78 -7.91 4.20 13.88
N ARG A 79 -7.01 3.23 13.68
CA ARG A 79 -5.56 3.50 13.60
C ARG A 79 -5.18 4.44 12.45
N VAL A 80 -5.92 4.44 11.35
CA VAL A 80 -5.76 5.39 10.24
C VAL A 80 -6.82 6.49 10.28
N ALA A 81 -8.06 6.19 10.70
CA ALA A 81 -9.13 7.17 10.78
C ALA A 81 -8.80 8.31 11.75
N ASP A 82 -8.40 8.00 12.98
CA ASP A 82 -8.14 9.01 14.01
C ASP A 82 -7.02 9.99 13.57
N PRO A 83 -5.83 9.53 13.12
CA PRO A 83 -4.79 10.44 12.65
C PRO A 83 -5.18 11.27 11.41
N ILE A 84 -6.00 10.75 10.51
CA ILE A 84 -6.50 11.52 9.35
C ILE A 84 -7.46 12.60 9.84
N LEU A 85 -8.41 12.28 10.74
CA LEU A 85 -9.38 13.22 11.29
C LEU A 85 -8.72 14.41 12.01
N GLU A 86 -7.57 14.19 12.66
CA GLU A 86 -6.79 15.28 13.31
C GLU A 86 -6.16 16.26 12.32
N ARG A 87 -6.12 15.95 11.02
CA ARG A 87 -5.36 16.68 9.99
C ARG A 87 -6.20 17.29 8.88
N ILE A 88 -7.42 16.82 8.71
CA ILE A 88 -8.34 17.32 7.68
C ILE A 88 -9.29 18.36 8.28
N GLU A 89 -9.75 19.28 7.44
CA GLU A 89 -10.70 20.30 7.87
C GLU A 89 -12.13 19.71 7.98
N PRO A 90 -13.01 20.25 8.80
CA PRO A 90 -14.41 19.85 8.83
C PRO A 90 -15.05 19.86 7.44
N ASP A 91 -16.03 19.01 7.20
CA ASP A 91 -16.77 18.86 5.94
C ASP A 91 -15.89 18.53 4.70
N SER A 92 -14.67 18.01 4.92
CA SER A 92 -13.76 17.62 3.84
C SER A 92 -14.36 16.52 2.96
N THR A 93 -13.94 16.53 1.69
CA THR A 93 -14.27 15.46 0.72
C THR A 93 -13.15 14.44 0.67
N GLY A 94 -13.48 13.15 0.79
CA GLY A 94 -12.51 12.06 0.75
C GLY A 94 -12.88 10.96 -0.23
N ILE A 95 -11.91 10.13 -0.58
CA ILE A 95 -12.11 8.88 -1.30
C ILE A 95 -11.45 7.73 -0.53
N ASP A 96 -12.17 6.63 -0.39
CA ASP A 96 -11.65 5.36 0.14
C ASP A 96 -11.36 4.44 -1.05
N PHE A 97 -10.07 4.27 -1.35
CA PHE A 97 -9.59 3.52 -2.49
C PHE A 97 -9.25 2.09 -2.08
N GLY A 98 -9.88 1.12 -2.73
CA GLY A 98 -9.82 -0.29 -2.32
C GLY A 98 -10.69 -0.55 -1.08
N CYS A 99 -11.88 0.05 -1.03
CA CYS A 99 -12.77 0.01 0.13
C CYS A 99 -13.37 -1.37 0.43
N GLY A 100 -13.20 -2.34 -0.48
CA GLY A 100 -13.74 -3.69 -0.34
C GLY A 100 -15.28 -3.77 -0.37
N PRO A 101 -15.85 -4.93 -0.01
CA PRO A 101 -17.30 -5.14 -0.04
C PRO A 101 -18.04 -4.43 1.10
N GLY A 102 -17.35 -4.14 2.22
CA GLY A 102 -17.94 -3.47 3.40
C GLY A 102 -17.13 -2.22 3.76
N PRO A 103 -17.47 -1.02 3.24
CA PRO A 103 -16.66 0.19 3.34
C PRO A 103 -16.73 0.84 4.74
N THR A 104 -16.31 0.11 5.76
CA THR A 104 -16.41 0.50 7.17
C THR A 104 -15.65 1.78 7.48
N LEU A 105 -14.45 1.97 6.90
CA LEU A 105 -13.66 3.19 7.10
C LEU A 105 -14.40 4.41 6.59
N SER A 106 -14.99 4.34 5.40
CA SER A 106 -15.80 5.41 4.86
C SER A 106 -16.99 5.76 5.74
N LEU A 107 -17.68 4.77 6.30
CA LEU A 107 -18.78 5.01 7.24
C LEU A 107 -18.29 5.72 8.52
N MET A 108 -17.15 5.32 9.07
CA MET A 108 -16.55 5.98 10.24
C MET A 108 -16.23 7.45 9.96
N LEU A 109 -15.70 7.76 8.77
CA LEU A 109 -15.40 9.14 8.37
C LEU A 109 -16.68 9.95 8.07
N GLN A 110 -17.71 9.33 7.50
CA GLN A 110 -19.03 9.97 7.31
C GLN A 110 -19.72 10.28 8.64
N GLU A 111 -19.61 9.43 9.64
CA GLU A 111 -20.11 9.66 11.00
C GLU A 111 -19.45 10.89 11.65
N GLN A 112 -18.25 11.28 11.20
CA GLN A 112 -17.54 12.49 11.62
C GLN A 112 -17.83 13.71 10.72
N GLY A 113 -18.77 13.61 9.79
CA GLY A 113 -19.24 14.73 8.96
C GLY A 113 -18.52 14.91 7.62
N HIS A 114 -17.68 13.95 7.19
CA HIS A 114 -16.96 14.02 5.92
C HIS A 114 -17.75 13.41 4.77
N ASN A 115 -17.55 13.92 3.55
CA ASN A 115 -18.19 13.41 2.33
C ASN A 115 -17.27 12.38 1.65
N MET A 116 -17.64 11.10 1.68
CA MET A 116 -16.83 10.01 1.16
C MET A 116 -17.30 9.50 -0.18
N SER A 117 -16.37 9.36 -1.13
CA SER A 117 -16.51 8.57 -2.35
C SER A 117 -15.86 7.18 -2.12
N LEU A 118 -16.40 6.18 -2.81
CA LEU A 118 -15.91 4.80 -2.72
C LEU A 118 -15.37 4.36 -4.08
N TYR A 119 -14.22 3.71 -4.07
CA TYR A 119 -13.70 3.01 -5.23
C TYR A 119 -13.11 1.66 -4.83
N ASP A 120 -13.50 0.63 -5.54
CA ASP A 120 -12.91 -0.70 -5.47
C ASP A 120 -13.07 -1.39 -6.82
N LEU A 121 -12.02 -2.03 -7.31
CA LEU A 121 -12.01 -2.66 -8.63
C LEU A 121 -13.12 -3.71 -8.81
N TYR A 122 -13.45 -4.43 -7.75
CA TYR A 122 -14.39 -5.56 -7.79
C TYR A 122 -15.75 -5.22 -7.19
N TYR A 123 -15.79 -4.42 -6.13
CA TYR A 123 -17.00 -4.20 -5.33
C TYR A 123 -17.64 -2.82 -5.54
N HIS A 124 -16.85 -1.81 -5.91
CA HIS A 124 -17.31 -0.44 -6.18
C HIS A 124 -16.62 0.13 -7.43
N PRO A 125 -16.84 -0.45 -8.63
CA PRO A 125 -16.08 -0.15 -9.84
C PRO A 125 -16.51 1.14 -10.56
N ASN A 126 -17.00 2.16 -9.81
CA ASN A 126 -17.37 3.44 -10.37
C ASN A 126 -16.13 4.28 -10.67
N THR A 127 -15.70 4.31 -11.91
CA THR A 127 -14.53 5.08 -12.34
C THR A 127 -14.76 6.59 -12.41
N GLU A 128 -16.01 7.10 -12.39
CA GLU A 128 -16.29 8.54 -12.40
C GLU A 128 -15.75 9.26 -11.16
N VAL A 129 -15.58 8.53 -10.05
CA VAL A 129 -14.98 9.09 -8.83
C VAL A 129 -13.48 9.34 -8.99
N LEU A 130 -12.83 8.68 -9.95
CA LEU A 130 -11.41 8.84 -10.26
C LEU A 130 -11.10 10.07 -11.13
N ASP A 131 -12.14 10.71 -11.69
CA ASP A 131 -12.02 11.94 -12.47
C ASP A 131 -12.12 13.21 -11.61
N ARG A 132 -12.19 13.04 -10.27
CA ARG A 132 -12.35 14.13 -9.29
C ARG A 132 -11.09 14.27 -8.45
N THR A 133 -11.01 15.38 -7.70
CA THR A 133 -9.98 15.59 -6.69
C THR A 133 -10.60 15.75 -5.30
N TYR A 134 -9.86 15.28 -4.28
CA TYR A 134 -10.31 15.17 -2.92
C TYR A 134 -9.39 15.91 -1.95
N ASP A 135 -9.90 16.32 -0.81
CA ASP A 135 -9.11 16.90 0.27
C ASP A 135 -8.23 15.84 0.93
N PHE A 136 -8.68 14.58 0.92
CA PHE A 136 -7.90 13.43 1.38
C PHE A 136 -8.31 12.14 0.68
N MET A 137 -7.43 11.15 0.75
CA MET A 137 -7.75 9.77 0.38
C MET A 137 -7.26 8.79 1.45
N THR A 138 -7.92 7.64 1.53
CA THR A 138 -7.50 6.49 2.33
C THR A 138 -7.34 5.26 1.45
N ALA A 139 -6.37 4.40 1.80
CA ALA A 139 -6.24 3.06 1.26
C ALA A 139 -5.69 2.14 2.36
N THR A 140 -6.49 1.19 2.81
CA THR A 140 -6.20 0.28 3.92
C THR A 140 -6.07 -1.15 3.46
N GLU A 141 -4.90 -1.78 3.68
CA GLU A 141 -4.59 -3.14 3.22
C GLU A 141 -4.86 -3.26 1.70
N VAL A 142 -4.27 -2.34 0.90
CA VAL A 142 -4.44 -2.25 -0.55
C VAL A 142 -3.11 -2.24 -1.28
N ILE A 143 -2.15 -1.43 -0.81
CA ILE A 143 -0.92 -1.14 -1.54
C ILE A 143 -0.06 -2.40 -1.77
N GLU A 144 -0.14 -3.38 -0.88
CA GLU A 144 0.55 -4.67 -0.93
C GLU A 144 0.04 -5.59 -2.04
N HIS A 145 -1.17 -5.35 -2.54
CA HIS A 145 -1.80 -6.14 -3.60
C HIS A 145 -1.52 -5.59 -5.01
N LEU A 146 -0.88 -4.44 -5.15
CA LEU A 146 -0.73 -3.75 -6.42
C LEU A 146 0.33 -4.41 -7.31
N TYR A 147 -0.07 -4.93 -8.47
CA TYR A 147 0.85 -5.47 -9.48
C TYR A 147 1.63 -4.39 -10.22
N HIS A 148 1.05 -3.19 -10.32
CA HIS A 148 1.61 -1.98 -10.90
C HIS A 148 1.52 -0.81 -9.92
N PRO A 149 2.28 -0.88 -8.78
CA PRO A 149 2.17 0.13 -7.72
C PRO A 149 2.59 1.53 -8.18
N ASP A 150 3.43 1.66 -9.20
CA ASP A 150 3.81 2.93 -9.82
C ASP A 150 2.62 3.68 -10.41
N GLN A 151 1.77 2.97 -11.18
CA GLN A 151 0.61 3.55 -11.86
C GLN A 151 -0.46 3.99 -10.86
N ILE A 152 -0.76 3.13 -9.89
CA ILE A 152 -1.74 3.42 -8.85
C ILE A 152 -1.24 4.53 -7.92
N TRP A 153 0.05 4.55 -7.60
CA TRP A 153 0.64 5.65 -6.83
C TRP A 153 0.49 7.01 -7.53
N GLN A 154 0.78 7.08 -8.83
CA GLN A 154 0.55 8.31 -9.61
C GLN A 154 -0.93 8.70 -9.67
N GLN A 155 -1.83 7.72 -9.79
CA GLN A 155 -3.26 7.97 -9.72
C GLN A 155 -3.67 8.56 -8.37
N TRP A 156 -3.17 8.02 -7.24
CA TRP A 156 -3.43 8.54 -5.90
C TRP A 156 -2.95 9.98 -5.74
N LEU A 157 -1.75 10.29 -6.26
CA LEU A 157 -1.25 11.66 -6.27
C LEU A 157 -2.16 12.62 -7.07
N ASN A 158 -2.75 12.16 -8.17
CA ASN A 158 -3.67 12.97 -8.97
C ASN A 158 -5.04 13.15 -8.32
N LEU A 159 -5.49 12.18 -7.51
CA LEU A 159 -6.77 12.25 -6.81
C LEU A 159 -6.75 13.26 -5.64
N VAL A 160 -5.59 13.58 -5.08
CA VAL A 160 -5.49 14.45 -3.91
C VAL A 160 -5.12 15.87 -4.33
N LYS A 161 -5.90 16.85 -3.83
CA LYS A 161 -5.65 18.29 -4.04
C LYS A 161 -4.28 18.71 -3.49
N PRO A 162 -3.69 19.82 -3.98
CA PRO A 162 -2.56 20.45 -3.30
C PRO A 162 -2.90 20.72 -1.83
N GLY A 163 -1.97 20.41 -0.92
CA GLY A 163 -2.16 20.51 0.52
C GLY A 163 -2.98 19.39 1.17
N GLY A 164 -3.58 18.51 0.38
CA GLY A 164 -4.40 17.39 0.86
C GLY A 164 -3.56 16.20 1.38
N TRP A 165 -4.26 15.22 1.95
CA TRP A 165 -3.66 14.11 2.67
C TRP A 165 -3.92 12.75 2.01
N ILE A 166 -2.93 11.86 2.11
CA ILE A 166 -3.03 10.43 1.76
C ILE A 166 -2.81 9.65 3.06
N GLY A 167 -3.80 8.87 3.46
CA GLY A 167 -3.72 7.96 4.60
C GLY A 167 -3.65 6.52 4.14
N LEU A 168 -2.51 5.86 4.37
CA LEU A 168 -2.31 4.45 4.02
C LEU A 168 -2.19 3.61 5.29
N MET A 169 -2.69 2.40 5.23
CA MET A 169 -2.42 1.39 6.24
C MET A 169 -1.96 0.11 5.56
N THR A 170 -0.74 -0.31 5.87
CA THR A 170 -0.12 -1.55 5.41
C THR A 170 1.02 -1.92 6.34
N LYS A 171 1.30 -3.20 6.51
CA LYS A 171 2.43 -3.64 7.32
C LYS A 171 3.74 -3.43 6.57
N MET A 172 4.76 -2.91 7.26
CA MET A 172 6.04 -2.57 6.64
C MET A 172 7.11 -3.64 6.89
N VAL A 173 7.94 -3.88 5.87
CA VAL A 173 9.15 -4.70 5.98
C VAL A 173 10.11 -4.05 6.97
N ILE A 174 10.69 -4.85 7.86
CA ILE A 174 11.72 -4.42 8.83
C ILE A 174 13.10 -4.87 8.34
N ASP A 175 13.31 -6.18 8.27
CA ASP A 175 14.54 -6.82 7.79
C ASP A 175 14.24 -8.24 7.28
N VAL A 176 15.24 -8.91 6.71
CA VAL A 176 15.09 -10.25 6.14
C VAL A 176 14.79 -11.32 7.20
N GLU A 177 15.28 -11.18 8.41
CA GLU A 177 15.09 -12.16 9.50
C GLU A 177 13.65 -12.10 10.03
N ALA A 178 13.10 -10.90 10.18
CA ALA A 178 11.70 -10.69 10.51
C ALA A 178 10.79 -11.14 9.35
N PHE A 179 11.15 -10.82 8.10
CA PHE A 179 10.41 -11.20 6.90
C PHE A 179 10.30 -12.72 6.74
N ALA A 180 11.36 -13.47 7.02
CA ALA A 180 11.37 -14.93 6.94
C ALA A 180 10.25 -15.57 7.79
N LYS A 181 9.93 -14.98 8.95
CA LYS A 181 8.93 -15.46 9.93
C LYS A 181 7.57 -14.77 9.79
N TRP A 182 7.43 -13.83 8.86
CA TRP A 182 6.29 -12.93 8.78
C TRP A 182 5.08 -13.60 8.11
N HIS A 183 3.98 -13.71 8.83
CA HIS A 183 2.76 -14.32 8.30
C HIS A 183 2.12 -13.50 7.16
N TYR A 184 2.33 -12.18 7.14
CA TYR A 184 1.75 -11.28 6.14
C TYR A 184 2.16 -11.63 4.70
N LYS A 185 3.39 -12.12 4.50
CA LYS A 185 3.86 -12.61 3.21
C LYS A 185 3.22 -13.93 2.78
N ASN A 186 2.48 -14.63 3.67
CA ASN A 186 1.85 -15.91 3.34
C ASN A 186 0.54 -15.74 2.57
N ASP A 187 -0.04 -14.54 2.58
CA ASP A 187 -1.16 -14.22 1.71
C ASP A 187 -0.68 -14.24 0.25
N PRO A 188 -1.28 -15.08 -0.62
CA PRO A 188 -0.83 -15.19 -2.00
C PRO A 188 -1.14 -13.94 -2.85
N THR A 189 -2.05 -13.07 -2.39
CA THR A 189 -2.40 -11.82 -3.06
C THR A 189 -1.48 -10.66 -2.69
N HIS A 190 -0.67 -10.79 -1.64
CA HIS A 190 0.37 -9.81 -1.31
C HIS A 190 1.57 -10.01 -2.24
N VAL A 191 1.80 -9.07 -3.12
CA VAL A 191 2.82 -9.16 -4.18
C VAL A 191 3.93 -8.11 -4.06
N VAL A 192 3.70 -7.03 -3.28
CA VAL A 192 4.70 -5.99 -2.98
C VAL A 192 4.67 -5.64 -1.50
N PHE A 193 5.84 -5.37 -0.92
CA PHE A 193 6.00 -5.13 0.51
C PHE A 193 6.85 -3.88 0.70
N PHE A 194 6.24 -2.85 1.24
CA PHE A 194 6.86 -1.55 1.45
C PHE A 194 7.65 -1.54 2.75
N SER A 195 8.76 -0.83 2.76
CA SER A 195 9.52 -0.50 3.96
C SER A 195 9.37 0.99 4.30
N ARG A 196 9.84 1.39 5.48
CA ARG A 196 9.95 2.82 5.80
C ARG A 196 10.85 3.55 4.80
N ASN A 197 11.89 2.90 4.28
CA ASN A 197 12.79 3.49 3.30
C ASN A 197 12.12 3.63 1.93
N THR A 198 11.27 2.67 1.53
CA THR A 198 10.44 2.79 0.32
C THR A 198 9.52 4.01 0.40
N PHE A 199 8.84 4.24 1.53
CA PHE A 199 8.00 5.43 1.69
C PHE A 199 8.80 6.74 1.77
N LYS A 200 9.98 6.74 2.38
CA LYS A 200 10.88 7.91 2.34
C LYS A 200 11.32 8.23 0.91
N TYR A 201 11.70 7.21 0.13
CA TYR A 201 12.04 7.37 -1.28
C TYR A 201 10.88 8.00 -2.08
N LEU A 202 9.65 7.50 -1.90
CA LEU A 202 8.46 8.06 -2.56
C LEU A 202 8.19 9.51 -2.13
N ALA A 203 8.29 9.79 -0.83
CA ALA A 203 8.06 11.12 -0.31
C ALA A 203 9.08 12.14 -0.82
N GLU A 204 10.35 11.76 -0.94
CA GLU A 204 11.41 12.59 -1.50
C GLU A 204 11.20 12.82 -3.00
N ARG A 205 10.97 11.75 -3.77
CA ARG A 205 10.74 11.80 -5.20
C ARG A 205 9.57 12.71 -5.57
N ASP A 206 8.46 12.60 -4.82
CA ASP A 206 7.20 13.27 -5.15
C ASP A 206 6.94 14.52 -4.27
N GLN A 207 7.94 14.94 -3.50
CA GLN A 207 7.91 16.15 -2.65
C GLN A 207 6.75 16.17 -1.64
N LEU A 208 6.52 15.04 -1.00
CA LEU A 208 5.48 14.86 0.01
C LEU A 208 6.05 15.02 1.43
N LYS A 209 5.26 15.57 2.34
CA LYS A 209 5.55 15.46 3.78
C LYS A 209 5.10 14.07 4.25
N LEU A 210 5.98 13.35 4.92
CA LEU A 210 5.77 11.98 5.37
C LEU A 210 5.73 11.90 6.89
N GLU A 211 4.73 11.22 7.41
CA GLU A 211 4.59 10.89 8.82
C GLU A 211 4.30 9.38 8.96
N PHE A 212 4.94 8.74 9.94
CA PHE A 212 4.61 7.36 10.31
C PHE A 212 3.89 7.35 11.66
N ILE A 213 2.71 6.75 11.71
CA ILE A 213 1.94 6.57 12.93
C ILE A 213 2.02 5.09 13.32
N GLY A 214 2.66 4.80 14.44
CA GLY A 214 2.89 3.42 14.86
C GLY A 214 3.75 2.63 13.85
N ASN A 215 3.32 1.40 13.56
CA ASN A 215 4.10 0.45 12.75
C ASN A 215 3.52 0.19 11.35
N ASP A 216 2.36 0.72 11.04
CA ASP A 216 1.61 0.34 9.84
C ASP A 216 0.72 1.44 9.24
N VAL A 217 0.68 2.63 9.83
CA VAL A 217 -0.02 3.78 9.25
C VAL A 217 1.00 4.78 8.72
N ILE A 218 0.77 5.22 7.50
CA ILE A 218 1.59 6.15 6.76
C ILE A 218 0.69 7.32 6.31
N LEU A 219 1.05 8.52 6.73
CA LEU A 219 0.38 9.74 6.29
C LEU A 219 1.33 10.52 5.41
N LEU A 220 0.81 10.95 4.24
CA LEU A 220 1.56 11.78 3.31
C LEU A 220 0.73 13.03 3.00
N ARG A 221 1.38 14.17 3.04
CA ARG A 221 0.74 15.44 2.66
C ARG A 221 1.35 15.98 1.38
N LYS A 222 0.50 16.27 0.42
CA LYS A 222 0.91 16.90 -0.83
C LYS A 222 1.31 18.35 -0.59
N ALA A 223 2.33 18.85 -1.31
CA ALA A 223 2.68 20.27 -1.27
C ALA A 223 1.49 21.16 -1.69
N GLN A 224 1.47 22.41 -1.20
CA GLN A 224 0.48 23.40 -1.60
C GLN A 224 0.75 23.91 -3.01
#